data_d625d4c50e25f9f062061481fd568d67
#
_entry.id   d625d4c50e25f9f062061481fd568d67
#
_cell.length_a   1.000
_cell.length_b   1.000
_cell.length_c   1.000
_cell.angle_alpha   90.00
_cell.angle_beta   90.00
_cell.angle_gamma   90.00
#
_symmetry.space_group_name_H-M   'P 1'
#
loop_
_entity.id
_entity.type
_entity.pdbx_description
1 polymer ?
#
loop_
_entity_poly.entity_id
_entity_poly.type
_entity_poly.pdbx_seq_one_letter_code
_entity_poly.pdbx_strand_id
1 'polypeptide(L)'
;MTVGIVGLGLIGGSFAKAYQEAGATVLAWNRSRSVLDFAIMSGAVDAELTEDNIAACDLVLIALYPEATIEWFRRMAPHIGAHPVVLDCGGTKRTICAACFPIAKEHGVTFLGGHPMAGTQFSG
;
A
#
# COMPACT_ATOMS: atom_id res chain seq x y z
N MET A 1 -1.39 13.00 8.63
CA MET A 1 -1.30 12.19 7.43
C MET A 1 -1.69 10.76 7.75
N THR A 2 -2.46 10.14 6.90
CA THR A 2 -2.88 8.76 7.07
C THR A 2 -2.25 7.92 5.97
N VAL A 3 -1.54 6.86 6.35
CA VAL A 3 -0.81 6.01 5.41
C VAL A 3 -1.33 4.59 5.53
N GLY A 4 -1.65 3.98 4.40
CA GLY A 4 -2.04 2.58 4.35
C GLY A 4 -0.86 1.75 3.88
N ILE A 5 -0.56 0.67 4.60
CA ILE A 5 0.52 -0.24 4.24
C ILE A 5 -0.10 -1.58 3.88
N VAL A 6 0.15 -2.04 2.66
CA VAL A 6 -0.40 -3.30 2.18
C VAL A 6 0.72 -4.31 2.13
N GLY A 7 0.71 -5.23 3.08
CA GLY A 7 1.77 -6.21 3.24
C GLY A 7 2.76 -5.80 4.32
N LEU A 8 2.85 -6.62 5.37
CA LEU A 8 3.70 -6.33 6.52
C LEU A 8 4.94 -7.21 6.57
N GLY A 9 5.47 -7.54 5.39
CA GLY A 9 6.76 -8.21 5.33
C GLY A 9 7.88 -7.25 5.69
N LEU A 10 9.08 -7.57 5.27
CA LEU A 10 10.26 -6.79 5.66
C LEU A 10 10.14 -5.32 5.23
N ILE A 11 9.80 -5.08 3.97
CA ILE A 11 9.71 -3.73 3.46
C ILE A 11 8.50 -2.99 4.02
N GLY A 12 7.33 -3.64 4.00
CA GLY A 12 6.12 -3.02 4.52
C GLY A 12 6.21 -2.73 5.99
N GLY A 13 6.81 -3.63 6.76
CA GLY A 13 7.02 -3.40 8.18
C GLY A 13 7.94 -2.23 8.45
N SER A 14 8.97 -2.04 7.63
CA SER A 14 9.87 -0.90 7.75
C SER A 14 9.14 0.41 7.48
N PHE A 15 8.28 0.44 6.46
CA PHE A 15 7.49 1.62 6.18
C PHE A 15 6.53 1.94 7.32
N ALA A 16 5.86 0.90 7.86
CA ALA A 16 4.92 1.11 8.96
C ALA A 16 5.63 1.75 10.13
N LYS A 17 6.81 1.24 10.47
CA LYS A 17 7.58 1.78 11.58
C LYS A 17 8.00 3.22 11.32
N ALA A 18 8.50 3.50 10.11
CA ALA A 18 8.98 4.84 9.79
C ALA A 18 7.85 5.87 9.86
N TYR A 19 6.69 5.55 9.31
CA TYR A 19 5.58 6.49 9.32
C TYR A 19 5.00 6.64 10.72
N GLN A 20 4.96 5.56 11.49
CA GLN A 20 4.51 5.64 12.87
C GLN A 20 5.40 6.56 13.68
N GLU A 21 6.71 6.45 13.51
CA GLU A 21 7.66 7.30 14.20
C GLU A 21 7.58 8.75 13.75
N ALA A 22 7.13 8.97 12.52
CA ALA A 22 6.95 10.32 11.99
C ALA A 22 5.62 10.95 12.41
N GLY A 23 4.81 10.24 13.17
CA GLY A 23 3.55 10.79 13.67
C GLY A 23 2.36 10.58 12.77
N ALA A 24 2.48 9.79 11.71
CA ALA A 24 1.36 9.50 10.83
C ALA A 24 0.44 8.47 11.47
N THR A 25 -0.82 8.49 11.05
CA THR A 25 -1.74 7.40 11.36
C THR A 25 -1.47 6.29 10.37
N VAL A 26 -1.16 5.09 10.86
CA VAL A 26 -0.79 3.97 10.00
C VAL A 26 -1.88 2.91 10.03
N LEU A 27 -2.45 2.64 8.87
CA LEU A 27 -3.39 1.54 8.68
C LEU A 27 -2.67 0.46 7.89
N ALA A 28 -3.00 -0.80 8.11
CA ALA A 28 -2.31 -1.87 7.39
C ALA A 28 -3.24 -3.00 7.05
N TRP A 29 -2.92 -3.67 5.95
CA TRP A 29 -3.54 -4.92 5.57
C TRP A 29 -2.44 -5.95 5.36
N ASN A 30 -2.69 -7.17 5.81
CA ASN A 30 -1.74 -8.26 5.60
C ASN A 30 -2.51 -9.55 5.38
N ARG A 31 -2.00 -10.40 4.50
CA ARG A 31 -2.67 -11.68 4.23
C ARG A 31 -2.73 -12.53 5.50
N SER A 32 -1.64 -12.56 6.25
CA SER A 32 -1.61 -13.31 7.51
C SER A 32 -2.30 -12.49 8.59
N ARG A 33 -3.42 -13.01 9.08
CA ARG A 33 -4.18 -12.33 10.12
C ARG A 33 -3.40 -12.19 11.41
N SER A 34 -2.64 -13.21 11.76
CA SER A 34 -1.86 -13.17 13.01
C SER A 34 -0.78 -12.10 12.97
N VAL A 35 -0.16 -11.88 11.81
CA VAL A 35 0.85 -10.82 11.67
C VAL A 35 0.21 -9.46 11.83
N LEU A 36 -0.95 -9.26 11.21
CA LEU A 36 -1.66 -7.99 11.31
C LEU A 36 -2.10 -7.72 12.74
N ASP A 37 -2.67 -8.73 13.41
CA ASP A 37 -3.13 -8.57 14.78
C ASP A 37 -1.99 -8.23 15.72
N PHE A 38 -0.83 -8.86 15.52
CA PHE A 38 0.34 -8.56 16.32
C PHE A 38 0.82 -7.12 16.11
N ALA A 39 0.80 -6.67 14.85
CA ALA A 39 1.23 -5.32 14.53
C ALA A 39 0.32 -4.28 15.19
N ILE A 40 -0.98 -4.53 15.19
CA ILE A 40 -1.93 -3.63 15.84
C ILE A 40 -1.72 -3.65 17.35
N MET A 41 -1.57 -4.84 17.92
CA MET A 41 -1.43 -5.00 19.36
C MET A 41 -0.15 -4.34 19.87
N SER A 42 0.93 -4.42 19.10
CA SER A 42 2.21 -3.88 19.52
C SER A 42 2.32 -2.37 19.29
N GLY A 43 1.33 -1.76 18.62
CA GLY A 43 1.37 -0.34 18.34
C GLY A 43 2.12 0.04 17.09
N ALA A 44 2.62 -0.92 16.34
CA ALA A 44 3.31 -0.63 15.07
C ALA A 44 2.33 -0.09 14.02
N VAL A 45 1.07 -0.49 14.13
CA VAL A 45 0.00 -0.10 13.22
C VAL A 45 -1.18 0.32 14.07
N ASP A 46 -1.87 1.38 13.66
CA ASP A 46 -2.99 1.89 14.45
C ASP A 46 -4.26 1.08 14.27
N ALA A 47 -4.53 0.63 13.05
CA ALA A 47 -5.75 -0.14 12.77
C ALA A 47 -5.62 -0.88 11.45
N GLU A 48 -6.59 -1.72 11.16
CA GLU A 48 -6.63 -2.46 9.90
C GLU A 48 -7.09 -1.56 8.76
N LEU A 49 -6.43 -1.70 7.61
CA LEU A 49 -6.83 -1.01 6.37
C LEU A 49 -7.97 -1.81 5.74
N THR A 50 -9.11 -1.16 5.53
CA THR A 50 -10.32 -1.82 5.05
C THR A 50 -10.91 -1.06 3.88
N GLU A 51 -11.96 -1.65 3.28
CA GLU A 51 -12.70 -0.97 2.23
C GLU A 51 -13.33 0.33 2.72
N ASP A 52 -13.65 0.38 4.01
CA ASP A 52 -14.34 1.54 4.56
C ASP A 52 -13.43 2.71 4.86
N ASN A 53 -12.14 2.46 5.11
CA ASN A 53 -11.24 3.54 5.50
C ASN A 53 -10.14 3.84 4.50
N ILE A 54 -10.02 3.05 3.44
CA ILE A 54 -8.92 3.26 2.49
C ILE A 54 -9.02 4.62 1.78
N ALA A 55 -10.22 5.09 1.53
CA ALA A 55 -10.41 6.37 0.84
C ALA A 55 -9.91 7.55 1.67
N ALA A 56 -9.77 7.38 2.97
CA ALA A 56 -9.27 8.44 3.84
C ALA A 56 -7.74 8.49 3.89
N CYS A 57 -7.07 7.52 3.31
CA CYS A 57 -5.61 7.53 3.27
C CYS A 57 -5.10 8.61 2.34
N ASP A 58 -3.98 9.20 2.70
CA ASP A 58 -3.28 10.13 1.81
C ASP A 58 -2.33 9.36 0.90
N LEU A 59 -1.78 8.26 1.40
CA LEU A 59 -0.81 7.45 0.69
C LEU A 59 -1.07 5.99 1.01
N VAL A 60 -1.02 5.14 -0.01
CA VAL A 60 -1.13 3.70 0.17
C VAL A 60 0.10 3.06 -0.47
N LEU A 61 0.87 2.35 0.33
CA LEU A 61 2.10 1.69 -0.12
C LEU A 61 1.86 0.19 -0.20
N ILE A 62 2.08 -0.38 -1.38
CA ILE A 62 1.87 -1.81 -1.59
C ILE A 62 3.21 -2.52 -1.61
N ALA A 63 3.41 -3.43 -0.67
CA ALA A 63 4.64 -4.20 -0.54
C ALA A 63 4.31 -5.69 -0.58
N LEU A 64 3.75 -6.13 -1.69
CA LEU A 64 3.37 -7.51 -1.93
C LEU A 64 4.09 -8.06 -3.16
N TYR A 65 4.05 -9.38 -3.34
CA TYR A 65 4.50 -9.96 -4.60
C TYR A 65 3.57 -9.52 -5.73
N PRO A 66 4.06 -9.53 -6.98
CA PRO A 66 3.30 -8.95 -8.10
C PRO A 66 1.88 -9.47 -8.26
N GLU A 67 1.70 -10.79 -8.19
CA GLU A 67 0.35 -11.34 -8.36
C GLU A 67 -0.59 -10.92 -7.25
N ALA A 68 -0.07 -10.90 -6.02
CA ALA A 68 -0.86 -10.47 -4.88
C ALA A 68 -1.20 -8.99 -4.97
N THR A 69 -0.27 -8.17 -5.48
CA THR A 69 -0.50 -6.75 -5.69
C THR A 69 -1.65 -6.53 -6.65
N ILE A 70 -1.63 -7.22 -7.78
CA ILE A 70 -2.65 -7.07 -8.81
C ILE A 70 -4.01 -7.50 -8.28
N GLU A 71 -4.05 -8.62 -7.59
CA GLU A 71 -5.30 -9.14 -7.02
C GLU A 71 -5.87 -8.18 -5.98
N TRP A 72 -5.02 -7.70 -5.08
CA TRP A 72 -5.44 -6.76 -4.04
C TRP A 72 -5.95 -5.47 -4.66
N PHE A 73 -5.20 -4.92 -5.62
CA PHE A 73 -5.58 -3.66 -6.24
C PHE A 73 -6.88 -3.79 -7.02
N ARG A 74 -7.06 -4.90 -7.75
CA ARG A 74 -8.30 -5.12 -8.48
C ARG A 74 -9.50 -5.15 -7.54
N ARG A 75 -9.34 -5.77 -6.39
CA ARG A 75 -10.42 -5.88 -5.42
C ARG A 75 -10.72 -4.55 -4.74
N MET A 76 -9.68 -3.78 -4.44
CA MET A 76 -9.83 -2.56 -3.65
C MET A 76 -10.05 -1.29 -4.46
N ALA A 77 -9.69 -1.29 -5.74
CA ALA A 77 -9.76 -0.08 -6.55
C ALA A 77 -11.13 0.62 -6.51
N PRO A 78 -12.25 -0.11 -6.53
CA PRO A 78 -13.56 0.56 -6.47
C PRO A 78 -13.79 1.36 -5.19
N HIS A 79 -13.01 1.11 -4.15
CA HIS A 79 -13.20 1.74 -2.83
C HIS A 79 -12.20 2.84 -2.55
N ILE A 80 -11.19 3.02 -3.39
CA ILE A 80 -10.08 3.94 -3.08
C ILE A 80 -10.43 5.39 -3.38
N GLY A 81 -10.99 5.65 -4.55
CA GLY A 81 -11.29 7.02 -4.95
C GLY A 81 -10.07 7.76 -5.44
N ALA A 82 -10.22 9.07 -5.63
CA ALA A 82 -9.20 9.88 -6.27
C ALA A 82 -8.19 10.50 -5.29
N HIS A 83 -8.51 10.51 -4.00
CA HIS A 83 -7.65 11.19 -3.03
C HIS A 83 -6.35 10.46 -2.73
N PRO A 84 -6.35 9.16 -2.42
CA PRO A 84 -5.10 8.50 -2.07
C PRO A 84 -4.18 8.35 -3.28
N VAL A 85 -2.89 8.49 -3.04
CA VAL A 85 -1.88 8.10 -4.02
C VAL A 85 -1.48 6.68 -3.66
N VAL A 86 -1.62 5.76 -4.61
CA VAL A 86 -1.26 4.36 -4.42
C VAL A 86 0.08 4.12 -5.09
N LEU A 87 1.06 3.69 -4.30
CA LEU A 87 2.41 3.48 -4.77
C LEU A 87 2.80 2.02 -4.61
N ASP A 88 3.17 1.38 -5.70
CA ASP A 88 3.66 0.02 -5.65
C ASP A 88 5.15 0.01 -5.33
N CYS A 89 5.50 -0.67 -4.25
CA CYS A 89 6.88 -0.79 -3.79
C CYS A 89 7.48 -2.15 -4.12
N GLY A 90 6.77 -2.96 -4.87
CA GLY A 90 7.25 -4.29 -5.23
C GLY A 90 8.24 -4.27 -6.37
N GLY A 91 8.66 -5.45 -6.78
CA GLY A 91 9.78 -5.59 -7.68
C GLY A 91 9.47 -5.45 -9.15
N THR A 92 8.65 -6.30 -9.72
CA THR A 92 8.52 -6.39 -11.17
C THR A 92 7.54 -5.36 -11.72
N LYS A 93 8.05 -4.18 -12.03
CA LYS A 93 7.22 -3.04 -12.40
C LYS A 93 6.41 -3.25 -13.66
N ARG A 94 7.03 -3.86 -14.67
CA ARG A 94 6.36 -3.97 -15.95
C ARG A 94 5.04 -4.72 -15.86
N THR A 95 5.06 -5.87 -15.20
CA THR A 95 3.86 -6.69 -15.05
C THR A 95 2.81 -5.98 -14.21
N ILE A 96 3.24 -5.39 -13.10
CA ILE A 96 2.33 -4.71 -12.19
C ILE A 96 1.69 -3.51 -12.87
N CYS A 97 2.48 -2.68 -13.52
CA CYS A 97 1.96 -1.48 -14.17
C CYS A 97 1.03 -1.82 -15.33
N ALA A 98 1.38 -2.84 -16.11
CA ALA A 98 0.53 -3.26 -17.23
C ALA A 98 -0.85 -3.69 -16.74
N ALA A 99 -0.93 -4.32 -15.57
CA ALA A 99 -2.20 -4.77 -15.03
C ALA A 99 -2.92 -3.67 -14.25
N CYS A 100 -2.19 -2.87 -13.50
CA CYS A 100 -2.82 -1.94 -12.56
C CYS A 100 -3.20 -0.59 -13.18
N PHE A 101 -2.46 -0.09 -14.17
CA PHE A 101 -2.81 1.19 -14.77
C PHE A 101 -4.21 1.19 -15.39
N PRO A 102 -4.63 0.15 -16.15
CA PRO A 102 -6.01 0.15 -16.65
C PRO A 102 -7.05 0.12 -15.55
N ILE A 103 -6.78 -0.63 -14.46
CA ILE A 103 -7.70 -0.70 -13.34
C ILE A 103 -7.81 0.67 -12.66
N ALA A 104 -6.67 1.32 -12.46
CA ALA A 104 -6.64 2.64 -11.85
C ALA A 104 -7.41 3.65 -12.70
N LYS A 105 -7.22 3.61 -14.00
CA LYS A 105 -7.90 4.52 -14.91
C LYS A 105 -9.41 4.30 -14.86
N GLU A 106 -9.83 3.05 -14.81
CA GLU A 106 -11.24 2.72 -14.79
C GLU A 106 -11.92 3.28 -13.53
N HIS A 107 -11.22 3.28 -12.40
CA HIS A 107 -11.79 3.67 -11.12
C HIS A 107 -11.33 5.05 -10.65
N GLY A 108 -10.58 5.77 -11.46
CA GLY A 108 -10.14 7.12 -11.10
C GLY A 108 -9.14 7.16 -9.96
N VAL A 109 -8.31 6.13 -9.83
CA VAL A 109 -7.31 6.02 -8.77
C VAL A 109 -5.95 6.49 -9.28
N THR A 110 -5.22 7.24 -8.46
CA THR A 110 -3.86 7.64 -8.78
C THR A 110 -2.91 6.51 -8.37
N PHE A 111 -2.35 5.84 -9.36
CA PHE A 111 -1.46 4.70 -9.13
C PHE A 111 -0.09 4.96 -9.74
N LEU A 112 0.94 4.76 -8.95
CA LEU A 112 2.32 4.96 -9.38
C LEU A 112 3.13 3.70 -9.08
N GLY A 113 4.06 3.38 -9.98
CA GLY A 113 5.05 2.37 -9.71
C GLY A 113 6.32 3.05 -9.22
N GLY A 114 6.90 2.56 -8.14
CA GLY A 114 8.07 3.20 -7.59
C GLY A 114 9.06 2.21 -7.01
N HIS A 115 10.26 2.70 -6.81
CA HIS A 115 11.31 1.96 -6.12
C HIS A 115 11.82 2.83 -5.00
N PRO A 116 11.09 2.91 -3.89
CA PRO A 116 11.52 3.80 -2.81
C PRO A 116 12.91 3.49 -2.31
N MET A 117 13.31 2.24 -2.46
CA MET A 117 14.63 1.86 -2.05
C MET A 117 15.71 2.44 -2.91
N ALA A 118 15.42 2.58 -4.17
CA ALA A 118 16.37 3.09 -5.09
C ALA A 118 16.26 4.53 -5.26
N GLY A 119 15.42 5.08 -4.60
CA GLY A 119 15.20 6.43 -4.58
C GLY A 119 15.68 7.25 -5.60
N THR A 120 16.38 6.84 -6.15
CA THR A 120 16.95 7.42 -6.91
C THR A 120 16.64 7.32 -8.14
N GLN A 121 16.34 6.76 -8.49
CA GLN A 121 16.24 6.67 -9.65
C GLN A 121 15.22 6.81 -10.13
N PHE A 122 14.83 7.08 -10.23
CA PHE A 122 13.95 7.27 -10.72
C PHE A 122 13.97 7.21 -11.75
N SER A 123 14.30 7.06 -11.93
CA SER A 123 14.33 6.85 -12.78
C SER A 123 13.72 6.06 -13.19
N GLY A 124 13.48 6.07 -13.00
CA GLY A 124 12.95 5.36 -13.50
C GLY A 124 12.42 4.53 -13.79
#